data_d60c78eda2f1b7a2fe17020985eec0c1
#
_entry.id   d60c78eda2f1b7a2fe17020985eec0c1
#
_cell.length_a   1.000
_cell.length_b   1.000
_cell.length_c   1.000
_cell.angle_alpha   90.00
_cell.angle_beta   90.00
_cell.angle_gamma   90.00
#
_symmetry.space_group_name_H-M   'P 1'
#
loop_
_entity.id
_entity.type
_entity.pdbx_description
1 polymer ?
#
loop_
_entity_poly.entity_id
_entity_poly.type
_entity_poly.pdbx_seq_one_letter_code
_entity_poly.pdbx_strand_id
1 'polypeptide(L)'
;LLAAGAASPFLLGRSAHAQASLPSAAPRGWVEGPLGGEGGALVRVTTLAREGEGSLDAALRMEGPRIIVFEVGGVLNLEGESLAIRDPHVTIAGETAPGPGITLIGGGLRILTQHVHVRHLMVRPGDLGRAPESGWEVDSLVCEREAADVLVEHCSLTWGTDENLSVTGPRFAGETPDDWRAGTAKRITYAHNIIAEGLSNSTHSKGEHSKGSLIHDNIQGVLLYRNLYLSNRERNPLFKGGTMGAVVNNLVYNPGRR
;
A
#
# COMPACT_ATOMS: atom_id res chain seq x y z
N LEU A 1 -41.58 -57.33 -6.87
CA LEU A 1 -41.68 -55.87 -6.97
C LEU A 1 -40.72 -55.27 -5.89
N LEU A 2 -39.56 -54.82 -6.32
CA LEU A 2 -38.60 -54.07 -5.51
C LEU A 2 -38.75 -52.58 -5.87
N ALA A 3 -39.10 -51.77 -4.91
CA ALA A 3 -39.12 -50.32 -5.04
C ALA A 3 -37.72 -49.79 -4.77
N ALA A 4 -37.14 -49.14 -5.76
CA ALA A 4 -35.88 -48.38 -5.62
C ALA A 4 -36.16 -47.02 -5.02
N GLY A 5 -35.67 -46.79 -3.78
CA GLY A 5 -35.65 -45.50 -3.16
C GLY A 5 -34.55 -44.62 -3.73
N ALA A 6 -34.92 -43.49 -4.32
CA ALA A 6 -33.97 -42.46 -4.76
C ALA A 6 -33.45 -41.65 -3.55
N ALA A 7 -32.16 -41.74 -3.28
CA ALA A 7 -31.49 -40.89 -2.30
C ALA A 7 -31.20 -39.55 -2.97
N SER A 8 -31.80 -38.47 -2.48
CA SER A 8 -31.43 -37.09 -2.82
C SER A 8 -30.09 -36.74 -2.23
N PRO A 9 -29.14 -36.17 -2.97
CA PRO A 9 -27.93 -35.64 -2.39
C PRO A 9 -28.22 -34.36 -1.64
N PHE A 10 -28.05 -34.37 -0.32
CA PHE A 10 -28.00 -33.17 0.49
C PHE A 10 -26.76 -32.35 0.06
N LEU A 11 -27.00 -31.30 -0.71
CA LEU A 11 -26.05 -30.23 -0.91
C LEU A 11 -25.90 -29.47 0.42
N LEU A 12 -24.90 -29.83 1.22
CA LEU A 12 -24.42 -29.02 2.32
C LEU A 12 -23.83 -27.73 1.71
N GLY A 13 -24.66 -26.72 1.61
CA GLY A 13 -24.19 -25.36 1.35
C GLY A 13 -23.19 -24.98 2.44
N ARG A 14 -21.90 -24.95 2.13
CA ARG A 14 -20.92 -24.29 2.93
C ARG A 14 -21.27 -22.80 2.93
N SER A 15 -21.91 -22.33 3.96
CA SER A 15 -21.96 -20.91 4.30
C SER A 15 -20.52 -20.46 4.47
N ALA A 16 -19.96 -19.82 3.45
CA ALA A 16 -18.75 -19.06 3.61
C ALA A 16 -19.10 -17.93 4.60
N HIS A 17 -18.74 -18.13 5.87
CA HIS A 17 -18.70 -17.02 6.80
C HIS A 17 -17.68 -16.06 6.23
N ALA A 18 -18.16 -14.97 5.63
CA ALA A 18 -17.32 -13.83 5.35
C ALA A 18 -16.72 -13.43 6.71
N GLN A 19 -15.44 -13.73 6.89
CA GLN A 19 -14.72 -13.31 8.08
C GLN A 19 -14.67 -11.79 7.98
N ALA A 20 -15.55 -11.12 8.73
CA ALA A 20 -15.57 -9.67 8.78
C ALA A 20 -14.15 -9.25 9.16
N SER A 21 -13.54 -8.45 8.31
CA SER A 21 -12.23 -7.90 8.57
C SER A 21 -12.24 -7.22 9.93
N LEU A 22 -11.31 -7.57 10.82
CA LEU A 22 -11.21 -6.93 12.13
C LEU A 22 -11.11 -5.42 11.93
N PRO A 23 -11.83 -4.62 12.73
CA PRO A 23 -11.71 -3.17 12.64
C PRO A 23 -10.27 -2.77 12.93
N SER A 24 -9.76 -1.79 12.17
CA SER A 24 -8.43 -1.24 12.42
C SER A 24 -8.33 -0.68 13.83
N ALA A 25 -7.29 -1.05 14.56
CA ALA A 25 -6.96 -0.48 15.87
C ALA A 25 -6.05 0.77 15.74
N ALA A 26 -5.60 1.10 14.53
CA ALA A 26 -4.78 2.27 14.29
C ALA A 26 -5.59 3.57 14.40
N PRO A 27 -5.01 4.65 14.95
CA PRO A 27 -5.66 5.95 14.93
C PRO A 27 -5.81 6.41 13.47
N ARG A 28 -6.96 6.98 13.16
CA ARG A 28 -7.23 7.46 11.79
C ARG A 28 -6.49 8.76 11.45
N GLY A 29 -5.98 9.46 12.45
CA GLY A 29 -5.35 10.77 12.24
C GLY A 29 -6.34 11.77 11.64
N TRP A 30 -5.99 12.32 10.49
CA TRP A 30 -6.85 13.24 9.72
C TRP A 30 -7.74 12.54 8.69
N VAL A 31 -7.71 11.21 8.60
CA VAL A 31 -8.56 10.46 7.65
C VAL A 31 -10.04 10.65 7.98
N GLU A 32 -10.82 11.06 7.00
CA GLU A 32 -12.26 11.37 7.10
C GLU A 32 -13.10 10.38 6.30
N GLY A 33 -14.41 10.37 6.58
CA GLY A 33 -15.38 9.55 5.85
C GLY A 33 -15.21 8.03 6.04
N PRO A 34 -15.73 7.22 5.11
CA PRO A 34 -15.62 5.76 5.17
C PRO A 34 -14.20 5.30 4.95
N LEU A 35 -13.78 4.25 5.65
CA LEU A 35 -12.45 3.69 5.52
C LEU A 35 -12.42 2.58 4.47
N GLY A 36 -11.72 2.82 3.38
CA GLY A 36 -11.57 1.84 2.32
C GLY A 36 -12.90 1.44 1.68
N GLY A 37 -13.05 0.16 1.39
CA GLY A 37 -14.21 -0.43 0.72
C GLY A 37 -15.28 -0.96 1.66
N GLU A 38 -15.41 -0.43 2.86
CA GLU A 38 -16.41 -0.87 3.85
C GLU A 38 -17.82 -0.89 3.27
N GLY A 39 -18.53 -2.00 3.45
CA GLY A 39 -19.87 -2.21 2.88
C GLY A 39 -19.91 -2.55 1.38
N GLY A 40 -18.77 -2.58 0.70
CA GLY A 40 -18.66 -2.88 -0.73
C GLY A 40 -18.60 -4.37 -1.05
N ALA A 41 -18.37 -4.65 -2.35
CA ALA A 41 -18.27 -6.02 -2.86
C ALA A 41 -17.04 -6.75 -2.29
N LEU A 42 -17.19 -8.03 -1.98
CA LEU A 42 -16.07 -8.90 -1.64
C LEU A 42 -15.44 -9.46 -2.93
N VAL A 43 -14.20 -9.05 -3.20
CA VAL A 43 -13.45 -9.46 -4.39
C VAL A 43 -12.33 -10.41 -3.99
N ARG A 44 -12.25 -11.58 -4.64
CA ARG A 44 -11.31 -12.64 -4.29
C ARG A 44 -10.13 -12.66 -5.25
N VAL A 45 -8.92 -12.61 -4.71
CA VAL A 45 -7.69 -12.87 -5.46
C VAL A 45 -7.38 -14.36 -5.34
N THR A 46 -7.39 -15.04 -6.46
CA THR A 46 -7.26 -16.51 -6.56
C THR A 46 -5.99 -16.96 -7.27
N THR A 47 -5.19 -16.01 -7.78
CA THR A 47 -3.92 -16.30 -8.44
C THR A 47 -2.86 -15.26 -8.08
N LEU A 48 -1.58 -15.67 -8.11
CA LEU A 48 -0.42 -14.80 -7.99
C LEU A 48 0.09 -14.29 -9.34
N ALA A 49 -0.66 -14.53 -10.43
CA ALA A 49 -0.34 -13.95 -11.73
C ALA A 49 -0.36 -12.41 -11.65
N ARG A 50 0.52 -11.78 -12.42
CA ARG A 50 0.63 -10.32 -12.47
C ARG A 50 -0.68 -9.66 -12.91
N GLU A 51 -1.36 -10.26 -13.90
CA GLU A 51 -2.60 -9.75 -14.49
C GLU A 51 -3.54 -10.90 -14.90
N GLY A 52 -4.73 -10.58 -15.35
CA GLY A 52 -5.76 -11.55 -15.76
C GLY A 52 -6.78 -11.82 -14.66
N GLU A 53 -7.75 -12.67 -14.97
CA GLU A 53 -8.85 -13.01 -14.07
C GLU A 53 -8.33 -13.61 -12.75
N GLY A 54 -8.90 -13.14 -11.64
CA GLY A 54 -8.50 -13.56 -10.29
C GLY A 54 -7.20 -12.96 -9.78
N SER A 55 -6.51 -12.11 -10.54
CA SER A 55 -5.29 -11.42 -10.09
C SER A 55 -5.62 -10.19 -9.22
N LEU A 56 -4.63 -9.73 -8.45
CA LEU A 56 -4.72 -8.48 -7.70
C LEU A 56 -4.92 -7.27 -8.63
N ASP A 57 -4.24 -7.23 -9.78
CA ASP A 57 -4.40 -6.16 -10.77
C ASP A 57 -5.85 -6.07 -11.28
N ALA A 58 -6.46 -7.20 -11.63
CA ALA A 58 -7.86 -7.23 -12.04
C ALA A 58 -8.81 -6.74 -10.93
N ALA A 59 -8.56 -7.13 -9.68
CA ALA A 59 -9.34 -6.67 -8.53
C ALA A 59 -9.20 -5.15 -8.29
N LEU A 60 -8.01 -4.59 -8.51
CA LEU A 60 -7.76 -3.15 -8.39
C LEU A 60 -8.42 -2.31 -9.50
N ARG A 61 -8.64 -2.89 -10.68
CA ARG A 61 -9.30 -2.22 -11.82
C ARG A 61 -10.83 -2.22 -11.73
N MET A 62 -11.42 -2.95 -10.79
CA MET A 62 -12.87 -2.92 -10.58
C MET A 62 -13.30 -1.56 -10.05
N GLU A 63 -14.48 -1.12 -10.47
CA GLU A 63 -15.10 0.11 -10.01
C GLU A 63 -15.98 -0.12 -8.76
N GLY A 64 -16.17 0.94 -8.00
CA GLY A 64 -17.03 0.97 -6.82
C GLY A 64 -16.41 0.40 -5.53
N PRO A 65 -17.13 0.53 -4.41
CA PRO A 65 -16.65 0.08 -3.10
C PRO A 65 -16.38 -1.42 -3.06
N ARG A 66 -15.17 -1.82 -2.60
CA ARG A 66 -14.76 -3.23 -2.59
C ARG A 66 -13.74 -3.56 -1.52
N ILE A 67 -13.84 -4.79 -1.02
CA ILE A 67 -12.86 -5.40 -0.11
C ILE A 67 -12.18 -6.53 -0.85
N ILE A 68 -10.88 -6.40 -1.11
CA ILE A 68 -10.06 -7.39 -1.79
C ILE A 68 -9.47 -8.34 -0.75
N VAL A 69 -9.81 -9.62 -0.88
CA VAL A 69 -9.33 -10.71 -0.02
C VAL A 69 -8.57 -11.74 -0.84
N PHE A 70 -7.69 -12.51 -0.19
CA PHE A 70 -6.80 -13.44 -0.86
C PHE A 70 -7.15 -14.88 -0.50
N GLU A 71 -7.30 -15.73 -1.50
CA GLU A 71 -7.38 -17.19 -1.38
C GLU A 71 -6.04 -17.87 -1.66
N VAL A 72 -5.04 -17.09 -2.04
CA VAL A 72 -3.66 -17.52 -2.33
C VAL A 72 -2.67 -16.73 -1.48
N GLY A 73 -1.53 -17.33 -1.19
CA GLY A 73 -0.41 -16.67 -0.52
C GLY A 73 0.90 -16.98 -1.25
N GLY A 74 1.82 -16.03 -1.24
CA GLY A 74 3.10 -16.17 -1.91
C GLY A 74 3.63 -14.88 -2.50
N VAL A 75 4.49 -15.02 -3.50
CA VAL A 75 5.18 -13.90 -4.16
C VAL A 75 4.49 -13.59 -5.49
N LEU A 76 4.06 -12.34 -5.65
CA LEU A 76 3.54 -11.80 -6.89
C LEU A 76 4.63 -10.91 -7.51
N ASN A 77 5.17 -11.32 -8.66
CA ASN A 77 6.18 -10.55 -9.38
C ASN A 77 5.51 -9.56 -10.34
N LEU A 78 5.82 -8.28 -10.16
CA LEU A 78 5.27 -7.17 -10.95
C LEU A 78 6.07 -6.89 -12.24
N GLU A 79 7.19 -7.60 -12.45
CA GLU A 79 7.97 -7.59 -13.71
C GLU A 79 8.45 -6.19 -14.16
N GLY A 80 8.65 -5.29 -13.23
CA GLY A 80 9.11 -3.92 -13.49
C GLY A 80 7.99 -2.88 -13.53
N GLU A 81 6.73 -3.28 -13.39
CA GLU A 81 5.58 -2.40 -13.37
C GLU A 81 5.02 -2.24 -11.96
N SER A 82 4.56 -1.07 -11.57
CA SER A 82 3.90 -0.86 -10.28
C SER A 82 2.39 -1.02 -10.39
N LEU A 83 1.76 -1.63 -9.39
CA LEU A 83 0.31 -1.64 -9.26
C LEU A 83 -0.21 -0.26 -8.88
N ALA A 84 -1.37 0.11 -9.40
CA ALA A 84 -1.98 1.40 -9.15
C ALA A 84 -3.44 1.28 -8.69
N ILE A 85 -3.76 1.86 -7.54
CA ILE A 85 -5.13 2.02 -7.05
C ILE A 85 -5.68 3.33 -7.59
N ARG A 86 -6.64 3.27 -8.52
CA ARG A 86 -7.20 4.43 -9.23
C ARG A 86 -8.64 4.72 -8.85
N ASP A 87 -9.42 3.69 -8.53
CA ASP A 87 -10.81 3.83 -8.12
C ASP A 87 -10.91 3.86 -6.59
N PRO A 88 -11.73 4.78 -6.03
CA PRO A 88 -11.85 4.95 -4.60
C PRO A 88 -12.58 3.81 -3.89
N HIS A 89 -12.65 3.92 -2.57
CA HIS A 89 -13.37 3.00 -1.70
C HIS A 89 -12.89 1.56 -1.82
N VAL A 90 -11.59 1.33 -1.62
CA VAL A 90 -10.98 0.00 -1.68
C VAL A 90 -10.25 -0.36 -0.38
N THR A 91 -10.49 -1.56 0.10
CA THR A 91 -9.69 -2.21 1.14
C THR A 91 -8.90 -3.36 0.53
N ILE A 92 -7.59 -3.39 0.75
CA ILE A 92 -6.76 -4.56 0.49
C ILE A 92 -6.49 -5.24 1.83
N ALA A 93 -7.12 -6.39 2.05
CA ALA A 93 -7.07 -7.14 3.30
C ALA A 93 -6.04 -8.28 3.20
N GLY A 94 -4.75 -7.93 3.26
CA GLY A 94 -3.64 -8.89 3.12
C GLY A 94 -3.60 -9.97 4.18
N GLU A 95 -4.17 -9.72 5.36
CA GLU A 95 -4.30 -10.69 6.46
C GLU A 95 -5.18 -11.90 6.13
N THR A 96 -5.97 -11.82 5.07
CA THR A 96 -6.80 -12.95 4.62
C THR A 96 -6.01 -13.98 3.82
N ALA A 97 -4.82 -13.62 3.34
CA ALA A 97 -3.97 -14.53 2.59
C ALA A 97 -3.52 -15.72 3.47
N PRO A 98 -3.55 -16.94 2.94
CA PRO A 98 -2.90 -18.06 3.61
C PRO A 98 -1.39 -17.81 3.72
N GLY A 99 -0.71 -18.50 4.66
CA GLY A 99 0.74 -18.37 4.79
C GLY A 99 1.48 -18.65 3.48
N PRO A 100 2.52 -17.87 3.16
CA PRO A 100 3.22 -16.87 3.98
C PRO A 100 2.69 -15.42 3.87
N GLY A 101 1.46 -15.18 3.39
CA GLY A 101 0.93 -13.86 3.10
C GLY A 101 1.24 -13.44 1.67
N ILE A 102 1.06 -12.15 1.34
CA ILE A 102 1.32 -11.60 0.00
C ILE A 102 2.58 -10.74 0.00
N THR A 103 3.53 -11.09 -0.84
CA THR A 103 4.73 -10.29 -1.14
C THR A 103 4.69 -9.81 -2.59
N LEU A 104 4.71 -8.50 -2.79
CA LEU A 104 4.90 -7.88 -4.11
C LEU A 104 6.39 -7.65 -4.33
N ILE A 105 6.92 -8.07 -5.48
CA ILE A 105 8.31 -7.82 -5.89
C ILE A 105 8.35 -7.23 -7.30
N GLY A 106 9.49 -6.63 -7.66
CA GLY A 106 9.71 -6.12 -9.03
C GLY A 106 8.84 -4.93 -9.40
N GLY A 107 8.32 -4.20 -8.43
CA GLY A 107 7.50 -3.01 -8.57
C GLY A 107 6.90 -2.60 -7.24
N GLY A 108 6.28 -1.43 -7.17
CA GLY A 108 5.65 -0.87 -5.98
C GLY A 108 4.12 -0.84 -6.04
N LEU A 109 3.54 -0.25 -5.01
CA LEU A 109 2.10 0.03 -4.93
C LEU A 109 1.85 1.54 -4.92
N ARG A 110 1.08 2.03 -5.88
CA ARG A 110 0.75 3.45 -6.05
C ARG A 110 -0.71 3.72 -5.71
N ILE A 111 -0.96 4.64 -4.80
CA ILE A 111 -2.31 5.08 -4.41
C ILE A 111 -2.57 6.45 -5.04
N LEU A 112 -3.53 6.51 -5.98
CA LEU A 112 -3.83 7.66 -6.82
C LEU A 112 -5.24 8.23 -6.56
N THR A 113 -5.92 7.75 -5.54
CA THR A 113 -7.32 8.02 -5.26
C THR A 113 -7.58 8.15 -3.76
N GLN A 114 -8.83 8.24 -3.36
CA GLN A 114 -9.24 8.46 -1.98
C GLN A 114 -9.99 7.26 -1.37
N HIS A 115 -10.13 7.29 -0.04
CA HIS A 115 -10.80 6.24 0.74
C HIS A 115 -10.18 4.87 0.48
N VAL A 116 -8.87 4.76 0.75
CA VAL A 116 -8.10 3.52 0.56
C VAL A 116 -7.60 3.00 1.89
N HIS A 117 -7.78 1.71 2.12
CA HIS A 117 -7.24 1.00 3.28
C HIS A 117 -6.38 -0.18 2.82
N VAL A 118 -5.09 -0.12 3.10
CA VAL A 118 -4.12 -1.21 2.76
C VAL A 118 -3.54 -1.76 4.05
N ARG A 119 -3.55 -3.09 4.17
CA ARG A 119 -2.99 -3.73 5.36
C ARG A 119 -2.41 -5.11 5.07
N HIS A 120 -1.42 -5.46 5.89
CA HIS A 120 -0.75 -6.77 5.90
C HIS A 120 -0.16 -7.19 4.54
N LEU A 121 0.41 -6.25 3.79
CA LEU A 121 1.19 -6.53 2.59
C LEU A 121 2.69 -6.40 2.84
N MET A 122 3.47 -7.17 2.13
CA MET A 122 4.91 -7.00 1.98
C MET A 122 5.18 -6.45 0.58
N VAL A 123 5.87 -5.30 0.47
CA VAL A 123 6.21 -4.70 -0.82
C VAL A 123 7.71 -4.49 -0.88
N ARG A 124 8.36 -5.14 -1.84
CA ARG A 124 9.82 -5.22 -1.99
C ARG A 124 10.21 -5.10 -3.45
N PRO A 125 10.24 -3.89 -4.01
CA PRO A 125 10.55 -3.69 -5.43
C PRO A 125 11.83 -4.39 -5.86
N GLY A 126 12.90 -4.24 -5.09
CA GLY A 126 14.22 -4.70 -5.47
C GLY A 126 14.76 -3.93 -6.68
N ASP A 127 15.87 -4.33 -7.23
CA ASP A 127 16.51 -3.71 -8.41
C ASP A 127 16.28 -4.47 -9.72
N LEU A 128 15.64 -5.63 -9.65
CA LEU A 128 15.41 -6.53 -10.79
C LEU A 128 16.70 -6.97 -11.51
N GLY A 129 17.85 -6.89 -10.85
CA GLY A 129 19.15 -7.16 -11.46
C GLY A 129 19.56 -6.13 -12.52
N ARG A 130 18.93 -4.95 -12.52
CA ARG A 130 19.32 -3.83 -13.39
C ARG A 130 20.64 -3.20 -12.93
N ALA A 131 21.34 -2.59 -13.84
CA ALA A 131 22.59 -1.93 -13.52
C ALA A 131 22.39 -0.77 -12.52
N PRO A 132 23.36 -0.52 -11.63
CA PRO A 132 23.35 0.67 -10.80
C PRO A 132 23.18 1.93 -11.66
N GLU A 133 22.47 2.93 -11.09
CA GLU A 133 22.20 4.23 -11.72
C GLU A 133 21.47 4.15 -13.06
N SER A 134 20.78 3.04 -13.35
CA SER A 134 20.01 2.85 -14.61
C SER A 134 18.76 3.70 -14.71
N GLY A 135 18.38 4.42 -13.65
CA GLY A 135 17.22 5.31 -13.62
C GLY A 135 15.88 4.61 -13.38
N TRP A 136 15.87 3.37 -12.93
CA TRP A 136 14.64 2.72 -12.46
C TRP A 136 14.44 3.05 -10.97
N GLU A 137 13.55 4.00 -10.71
CA GLU A 137 13.34 4.63 -9.41
C GLU A 137 11.92 4.29 -8.93
N VAL A 138 11.79 3.42 -7.93
CA VAL A 138 10.50 2.88 -7.48
C VAL A 138 10.42 2.88 -5.96
N ASP A 139 9.35 3.51 -5.46
CA ASP A 139 8.94 3.41 -4.07
C ASP A 139 8.29 2.06 -3.80
N SER A 140 8.47 1.53 -2.58
CA SER A 140 7.69 0.36 -2.19
C SER A 140 6.19 0.70 -2.13
N LEU A 141 5.83 1.83 -1.50
CA LEU A 141 4.46 2.35 -1.52
C LEU A 141 4.47 3.89 -1.58
N VAL A 142 3.64 4.45 -2.46
CA VAL A 142 3.47 5.90 -2.55
C VAL A 142 2.00 6.30 -2.64
N CYS A 143 1.61 7.32 -1.86
CA CYS A 143 0.41 8.11 -2.11
C CYS A 143 0.79 9.31 -2.96
N GLU A 144 0.15 9.47 -4.10
CA GLU A 144 0.51 10.53 -5.05
C GLU A 144 -0.71 11.17 -5.70
N ARG A 145 -0.48 12.25 -6.48
CA ARG A 145 -1.54 13.08 -7.06
C ARG A 145 -2.40 13.72 -5.95
N GLU A 146 -3.70 13.50 -6.02
CA GLU A 146 -4.70 14.02 -5.08
C GLU A 146 -5.17 12.91 -4.11
N ALA A 147 -4.31 11.93 -3.82
CA ALA A 147 -4.65 10.86 -2.88
C ALA A 147 -5.10 11.43 -1.54
N ALA A 148 -6.22 10.96 -1.02
CA ALA A 148 -6.79 11.45 0.23
C ALA A 148 -7.49 10.35 1.03
N ASP A 149 -7.59 10.54 2.34
CA ASP A 149 -8.30 9.62 3.21
C ASP A 149 -7.78 8.17 3.11
N VAL A 150 -6.46 8.04 3.27
CA VAL A 150 -5.73 6.78 3.11
C VAL A 150 -5.22 6.31 4.47
N LEU A 151 -5.45 5.03 4.78
CA LEU A 151 -4.80 4.32 5.88
C LEU A 151 -3.98 3.16 5.33
N VAL A 152 -2.69 3.11 5.67
CA VAL A 152 -1.81 1.97 5.40
C VAL A 152 -1.27 1.46 6.72
N GLU A 153 -1.54 0.21 7.03
CA GLU A 153 -1.13 -0.34 8.32
C GLU A 153 -0.65 -1.79 8.24
N HIS A 154 0.21 -2.16 9.20
CA HIS A 154 0.76 -3.52 9.33
C HIS A 154 1.44 -4.06 8.07
N CYS A 155 1.99 -3.18 7.26
CA CYS A 155 2.73 -3.53 6.04
C CYS A 155 4.24 -3.58 6.30
N SER A 156 4.96 -4.33 5.47
CA SER A 156 6.42 -4.33 5.42
C SER A 156 6.87 -3.77 4.08
N LEU A 157 7.46 -2.59 4.12
CA LEU A 157 7.86 -1.79 2.95
C LEU A 157 9.38 -1.68 2.95
N THR A 158 10.01 -2.43 2.07
CA THR A 158 11.47 -2.57 2.04
C THR A 158 12.00 -2.64 0.62
N TRP A 159 13.30 -2.38 0.46
CA TRP A 159 14.03 -2.52 -0.80
C TRP A 159 13.52 -1.59 -1.93
N GLY A 160 12.95 -0.45 -1.58
CA GLY A 160 12.69 0.63 -2.53
C GLY A 160 13.99 1.13 -3.14
N THR A 161 13.97 1.44 -4.43
CA THR A 161 15.12 2.03 -5.13
C THR A 161 15.07 3.56 -5.10
N ASP A 162 13.91 4.14 -4.82
CA ASP A 162 13.74 5.53 -4.38
C ASP A 162 13.40 5.52 -2.88
N GLU A 163 12.20 5.82 -2.43
CA GLU A 163 11.79 5.67 -1.04
C GLU A 163 11.13 4.31 -0.77
N ASN A 164 11.13 3.91 0.50
CA ASN A 164 10.28 2.79 0.92
C ASN A 164 8.81 3.23 1.09
N LEU A 165 8.56 4.48 1.47
CA LEU A 165 7.20 4.98 1.72
C LEU A 165 7.13 6.49 1.50
N SER A 166 6.29 6.96 0.58
CA SER A 166 6.19 8.37 0.24
C SER A 166 4.77 8.91 0.23
N VAL A 167 4.67 10.22 0.40
CA VAL A 167 3.50 11.02 0.01
C VAL A 167 3.97 12.16 -0.86
N THR A 168 3.44 12.25 -2.07
CA THR A 168 3.72 13.32 -3.02
C THR A 168 2.46 13.72 -3.79
N GLY A 169 2.51 14.82 -4.49
CA GLY A 169 1.40 15.27 -5.33
C GLY A 169 1.79 16.47 -6.17
N PRO A 170 0.86 17.11 -6.85
CA PRO A 170 1.07 18.41 -7.45
C PRO A 170 1.57 19.38 -6.38
N ARG A 171 2.75 19.97 -6.59
CA ARG A 171 3.41 20.76 -5.55
C ARG A 171 2.94 22.20 -5.49
N PHE A 172 2.69 22.76 -6.65
CA PHE A 172 2.39 24.18 -6.85
C PHE A 172 1.31 24.34 -7.92
N ALA A 173 0.22 23.55 -7.81
CA ALA A 173 -0.93 23.66 -8.70
C ALA A 173 -1.85 24.79 -8.25
N GLY A 174 -2.07 25.81 -9.12
CA GLY A 174 -2.82 27.01 -8.78
C GLY A 174 -1.93 28.21 -8.44
N GLU A 175 -2.52 29.30 -7.98
CA GLU A 175 -1.85 30.60 -7.81
C GLU A 175 -1.42 30.88 -6.36
N THR A 176 -2.11 30.28 -5.40
CA THR A 176 -1.91 30.55 -3.97
C THR A 176 -1.45 29.31 -3.21
N PRO A 177 -0.80 29.48 -2.04
CA PRO A 177 -0.49 28.36 -1.17
C PRO A 177 -1.70 27.52 -0.75
N ASP A 178 -2.89 28.09 -0.68
CA ASP A 178 -4.10 27.35 -0.37
C ASP A 178 -4.56 26.49 -1.55
N ASP A 179 -4.41 26.96 -2.79
CA ASP A 179 -4.62 26.14 -3.98
C ASP A 179 -3.65 24.96 -4.03
N TRP A 180 -2.37 25.19 -3.72
CA TRP A 180 -1.36 24.12 -3.69
C TRP A 180 -1.71 23.02 -2.68
N ARG A 181 -2.18 23.40 -1.49
CA ARG A 181 -2.62 22.47 -0.44
C ARG A 181 -3.94 21.78 -0.80
N ALA A 182 -4.85 22.47 -1.47
CA ALA A 182 -6.11 21.89 -1.91
C ALA A 182 -5.91 20.83 -3.01
N GLY A 183 -5.01 21.08 -3.95
CA GLY A 183 -4.77 20.26 -5.14
C GLY A 183 -3.75 19.12 -4.96
N THR A 184 -3.25 18.87 -3.74
CA THR A 184 -2.27 17.83 -3.49
C THR A 184 -2.81 16.70 -2.58
N ALA A 185 -2.02 15.65 -2.37
CA ALA A 185 -2.38 14.57 -1.45
C ALA A 185 -2.57 15.09 0.00
N LYS A 186 -3.47 14.47 0.76
CA LYS A 186 -3.82 14.91 2.10
C LYS A 186 -4.54 13.85 2.93
N ARG A 187 -4.55 14.05 4.26
CA ARG A 187 -5.26 13.18 5.21
C ARG A 187 -4.87 11.71 5.07
N ILE A 188 -3.59 11.44 5.29
CA ILE A 188 -2.99 10.10 5.12
C ILE A 188 -2.44 9.64 6.46
N THR A 189 -2.71 8.40 6.82
CA THR A 189 -2.16 7.75 8.01
C THR A 189 -1.36 6.52 7.62
N TYR A 190 -0.13 6.46 8.08
CA TYR A 190 0.75 5.30 8.02
C TYR A 190 1.02 4.80 9.44
N ALA A 191 0.55 3.59 9.77
CA ALA A 191 0.58 3.09 11.13
C ALA A 191 1.09 1.65 11.21
N HIS A 192 1.88 1.35 12.23
CA HIS A 192 2.35 -0.03 12.52
C HIS A 192 3.09 -0.71 11.36
N ASN A 193 3.74 0.06 10.49
CA ASN A 193 4.49 -0.47 9.36
C ASN A 193 5.97 -0.67 9.71
N ILE A 194 6.61 -1.59 9.00
CA ILE A 194 8.07 -1.71 8.92
C ILE A 194 8.51 -1.01 7.63
N ILE A 195 9.37 0.00 7.76
CA ILE A 195 9.90 0.81 6.66
C ILE A 195 11.42 0.66 6.72
N ALA A 196 11.98 -0.26 5.94
CA ALA A 196 13.33 -0.72 6.20
C ALA A 196 14.16 -0.98 4.94
N GLU A 197 15.48 -0.91 5.10
CA GLU A 197 16.45 -1.42 4.14
C GLU A 197 16.24 -0.88 2.72
N GLY A 198 15.95 0.42 2.57
CA GLY A 198 15.96 1.04 1.25
C GLY A 198 17.28 0.76 0.54
N LEU A 199 17.26 0.40 -0.74
CA LEU A 199 18.45 0.00 -1.47
C LEU A 199 19.40 1.19 -1.66
N SER A 200 20.68 0.98 -1.35
CA SER A 200 21.70 2.03 -1.37
C SER A 200 22.37 2.17 -2.73
N ASN A 201 23.22 1.21 -3.09
CA ASN A 201 23.90 1.19 -4.39
C ASN A 201 23.04 0.43 -5.41
N SER A 202 22.00 1.08 -5.90
CA SER A 202 20.98 0.47 -6.74
C SER A 202 20.76 1.29 -8.02
N THR A 203 19.60 1.17 -8.57
CA THR A 203 19.23 1.69 -9.90
C THR A 203 18.96 3.19 -9.94
N HIS A 204 18.89 3.87 -8.77
CA HIS A 204 18.57 5.29 -8.70
C HIS A 204 19.63 6.15 -9.41
N SER A 205 19.20 7.05 -10.32
CA SER A 205 20.05 7.86 -11.18
C SER A 205 20.99 8.83 -10.45
N LYS A 206 20.69 9.16 -9.18
CA LYS A 206 21.52 10.02 -8.32
C LYS A 206 22.60 9.23 -7.56
N GLY A 207 22.81 7.97 -7.85
CA GLY A 207 23.74 7.10 -7.15
C GLY A 207 23.19 6.63 -5.81
N GLU A 208 24.03 6.63 -4.77
CA GLU A 208 23.70 6.07 -3.46
C GLU A 208 22.44 6.67 -2.87
N HIS A 209 21.46 5.81 -2.58
CA HIS A 209 20.13 6.21 -2.11
C HIS A 209 19.83 5.63 -0.73
N SER A 210 18.91 4.68 -0.57
CA SER A 210 18.44 4.11 0.72
C SER A 210 17.65 5.12 1.56
N LYS A 211 16.42 5.39 1.16
CA LYS A 211 15.54 6.36 1.79
C LYS A 211 14.35 5.68 2.48
N GLY A 212 14.01 6.14 3.70
CA GLY A 212 12.83 5.69 4.43
C GLY A 212 11.55 6.28 3.88
N SER A 213 11.21 7.51 4.29
CA SER A 213 9.96 8.17 3.88
C SER A 213 10.18 9.63 3.50
N LEU A 214 9.60 10.04 2.37
CA LEU A 214 9.53 11.43 1.95
C LEU A 214 8.08 11.91 1.89
N ILE A 215 7.77 12.97 2.64
CA ILE A 215 6.46 13.62 2.63
C ILE A 215 6.68 15.06 2.12
N HIS A 216 6.25 15.37 0.91
CA HIS A 216 6.52 16.67 0.26
C HIS A 216 5.60 16.96 -0.93
N ASP A 217 5.51 18.15 -1.43
CA ASP A 217 5.53 19.48 -0.83
C ASP A 217 4.08 19.87 -0.60
N ASN A 218 3.79 20.77 0.36
CA ASN A 218 2.43 21.24 0.66
C ASN A 218 1.43 20.20 1.16
N ILE A 219 1.82 18.94 1.30
CA ILE A 219 0.98 17.85 1.81
C ILE A 219 0.40 18.21 3.19
N GLN A 220 -0.87 17.95 3.41
CA GLN A 220 -1.57 18.30 4.64
C GLN A 220 -2.17 17.08 5.34
N GLY A 221 -1.98 17.00 6.67
CA GLY A 221 -2.61 15.98 7.51
C GLY A 221 -2.02 14.59 7.36
N VAL A 222 -0.69 14.43 7.48
CA VAL A 222 -0.05 13.12 7.50
C VAL A 222 0.27 12.69 8.91
N LEU A 223 -0.21 11.51 9.32
CA LEU A 223 0.14 10.86 10.56
C LEU A 223 1.07 9.67 10.32
N LEU A 224 2.26 9.71 10.91
CA LEU A 224 3.15 8.55 11.02
C LEU A 224 3.08 8.04 12.46
N TYR A 225 2.50 6.85 12.67
CA TYR A 225 2.18 6.34 14.00
C TYR A 225 2.70 4.93 14.23
N ARG A 226 3.56 4.76 15.25
CA ARG A 226 4.10 3.45 15.65
C ARG A 226 4.73 2.64 14.51
N ASN A 227 5.37 3.29 13.57
CA ASN A 227 6.16 2.62 12.54
C ASN A 227 7.57 2.32 13.05
N LEU A 228 8.18 1.28 12.49
CA LEU A 228 9.59 0.98 12.64
C LEU A 228 10.34 1.44 11.38
N TYR A 229 11.24 2.41 11.52
CA TYR A 229 12.23 2.76 10.53
C TYR A 229 13.53 2.01 10.85
N LEU A 230 13.97 1.14 9.98
CA LEU A 230 15.11 0.26 10.23
C LEU A 230 16.12 0.31 9.09
N SER A 231 17.36 0.63 9.41
CA SER A 231 18.50 0.54 8.48
C SER A 231 18.29 1.28 7.14
N ASN A 232 17.53 2.37 7.12
CA ASN A 232 17.55 3.29 5.99
C ASN A 232 18.61 4.35 6.24
N ARG A 233 19.33 4.75 5.20
CA ARG A 233 20.40 5.73 5.31
C ARG A 233 19.87 7.12 5.67
N GLU A 234 18.79 7.56 5.05
CA GLU A 234 18.21 8.90 5.22
C GLU A 234 16.67 8.84 5.25
N ARG A 235 16.04 9.98 5.56
CA ARG A 235 14.60 10.19 5.52
C ARG A 235 13.82 9.23 6.44
N ASN A 236 14.12 9.28 7.73
CA ASN A 236 13.51 8.42 8.75
C ASN A 236 12.59 9.17 9.75
N PRO A 237 11.52 9.90 9.36
CA PRO A 237 11.10 10.37 8.03
C PRO A 237 11.67 11.76 7.66
N LEU A 238 11.43 12.25 6.44
CA LEU A 238 11.63 13.63 6.02
C LEU A 238 10.30 14.30 5.65
N PHE A 239 9.92 15.36 6.36
CA PHE A 239 8.86 16.29 5.98
C PHE A 239 9.49 17.52 5.32
N LYS A 240 9.01 17.92 4.15
CA LYS A 240 9.61 18.94 3.31
C LYS A 240 8.56 19.89 2.73
N GLY A 241 8.93 21.16 2.51
CA GLY A 241 8.18 22.09 1.68
C GLY A 241 6.74 22.40 2.12
N GLY A 242 6.52 22.95 3.30
CA GLY A 242 5.18 23.37 3.74
C GLY A 242 4.24 22.24 4.14
N THR A 243 4.78 21.03 4.29
CA THR A 243 4.03 19.86 4.74
C THR A 243 3.60 19.98 6.20
N MET A 244 2.36 19.57 6.51
CA MET A 244 1.81 19.50 7.86
C MET A 244 1.45 18.06 8.24
N GLY A 245 1.91 17.62 9.39
CA GLY A 245 1.63 16.28 9.90
C GLY A 245 2.16 16.05 11.30
N ALA A 246 2.05 14.82 11.78
CA ALA A 246 2.53 14.38 13.07
C ALA A 246 3.31 13.06 12.97
N VAL A 247 4.39 12.97 13.76
CA VAL A 247 5.24 11.78 13.90
C VAL A 247 5.16 11.33 15.35
N VAL A 248 4.46 10.21 15.59
CA VAL A 248 4.07 9.81 16.95
C VAL A 248 4.46 8.38 17.25
N ASN A 249 5.21 8.16 18.31
CA ASN A 249 5.59 6.82 18.79
C ASN A 249 6.29 5.91 17.78
N ASN A 250 6.97 6.47 16.79
CA ASN A 250 7.78 5.69 15.86
C ASN A 250 9.12 5.31 16.50
N LEU A 251 9.68 4.19 16.05
CA LEU A 251 11.03 3.77 16.40
C LEU A 251 11.93 3.91 15.19
N VAL A 252 13.05 4.60 15.35
CA VAL A 252 14.11 4.68 14.35
C VAL A 252 15.32 3.92 14.88
N TYR A 253 15.72 2.87 14.19
CA TYR A 253 16.84 2.03 14.59
C TYR A 253 17.86 1.90 13.45
N ASN A 254 19.13 1.98 13.82
CA ASN A 254 20.25 1.89 12.90
C ASN A 254 20.11 2.82 11.66
N PRO A 255 19.83 4.13 11.86
CA PRO A 255 19.78 5.05 10.73
C PRO A 255 21.19 5.29 10.18
N GLY A 256 21.29 5.66 8.92
CA GLY A 256 22.53 6.17 8.35
C GLY A 256 22.96 7.51 8.96
N ARG A 257 24.02 8.09 8.41
CA ARG A 257 24.68 9.29 8.98
C ARG A 257 24.02 10.62 8.59
N ARG A 258 22.80 10.62 8.07
CA ARG A 258 22.07 11.85 7.75
C ARG A 258 20.60 11.74 8.16
#